data_039ac57204dd0b4e6026b7f844e44a3b
#
_entry.id   039ac57204dd0b4e6026b7f844e44a3b
#
_cell.length_a   1.000
_cell.length_b   1.000
_cell.length_c   1.000
_cell.angle_alpha   90.00
_cell.angle_beta   90.00
_cell.angle_gamma   90.00
#
_symmetry.space_group_name_H-M   'P 1'
#
loop_
_entity.id
_entity.type
_entity.pdbx_description
1 polymer ?
#
loop_
_entity_poly.entity_id
_entity_poly.type
_entity_poly.pdbx_seq_one_letter_code
_entity_poly.pdbx_strand_id
1 'polypeptide(L)'
;METIIYVTSIKIKKSIIYMTLQSDQKLDPLSIELVCRNKMSPAAVPMVFSISHTDRTVIQTCIDTGLLRLQNDDWEIVVSSETEAYTPILDSHIRAALILFSYKIKPGHNFLFFPMGGPGHKFLLRCRPLTKYDGAGTQIRELTAFLLAKLLKPLWKKKKIWLIYEKYSSSAQDNGFYFFRYCMEQLPPQERRHIYFILDKSSPQWADMQKYKKHILPFMSFRHILYLLLADLYVASDARLHAFAWKPMPNLISREINRHDIFFLQHGVLGLKRVDALFGKNGASPMTYFAVSSDAEQHIVTEYFGYEKNHVPVVGLARWDVLEDRSDSAQKKLLVMPTWRSWLEEKDDDFFCKSDYYQTYMHLFQNKELLELLKKNNTRMVFYIHPKLKEFMKSFHSESPLIQLIPFGQCPLNHLIMECSMLITDYSSVCWDVYYLEKPVIFYQFDSDLYEKTNGSYMDMEHDLFGDRCIREDQLINAVRDYIQSDFHEKEKYKKMRKDLFAFRDHNNCRRIYDFIIKNR
;
A
#
# COMPACT_ATOMS: atom_id res chain seq x y z
N MET A 1 1.94 -18.33 -36.28
CA MET A 1 2.65 -18.35 -34.98
C MET A 1 3.03 -16.91 -34.69
N GLU A 2 2.79 -16.46 -33.50
CA GLU A 2 3.15 -15.09 -33.06
C GLU A 2 4.67 -15.00 -32.92
N THR A 3 5.29 -13.98 -33.48
CA THR A 3 6.77 -13.78 -33.43
C THR A 3 7.19 -13.42 -32.02
N ILE A 4 8.12 -14.15 -31.44
CA ILE A 4 8.65 -13.89 -30.11
C ILE A 4 10.12 -13.46 -30.20
N ILE A 5 10.47 -12.38 -29.50
CA ILE A 5 11.84 -11.89 -29.38
C ILE A 5 12.35 -12.16 -27.97
N TYR A 6 13.49 -12.86 -27.86
CA TYR A 6 14.13 -13.20 -26.59
C TYR A 6 15.34 -12.31 -26.32
N VAL A 7 15.51 -11.86 -25.09
CA VAL A 7 16.79 -11.32 -24.59
C VAL A 7 17.66 -12.48 -24.17
N THR A 8 18.70 -12.78 -24.95
CA THR A 8 19.58 -13.94 -24.76
C THR A 8 20.92 -13.60 -24.12
N SER A 9 21.31 -12.31 -24.07
CA SER A 9 22.51 -11.85 -23.38
C SER A 9 22.33 -10.46 -22.84
N ILE A 10 22.86 -10.21 -21.64
CA ILE A 10 22.99 -8.89 -21.02
C ILE A 10 24.41 -8.76 -20.46
N LYS A 11 25.15 -7.74 -20.90
CA LYS A 11 26.48 -7.40 -20.41
C LYS A 11 26.54 -5.93 -20.06
N ILE A 12 27.03 -5.59 -18.88
CA ILE A 12 27.10 -4.23 -18.39
C ILE A 12 28.57 -3.79 -18.34
N LYS A 13 28.88 -2.68 -19.00
CA LYS A 13 30.18 -2.01 -18.91
C LYS A 13 29.95 -0.53 -18.61
N LYS A 14 30.37 -0.06 -17.44
CA LYS A 14 30.14 1.32 -16.96
C LYS A 14 28.63 1.68 -17.00
N SER A 15 28.26 2.70 -17.78
CA SER A 15 26.87 3.16 -17.97
C SER A 15 26.12 2.44 -19.09
N ILE A 16 26.78 1.55 -19.84
CA ILE A 16 26.19 0.94 -21.03
C ILE A 16 25.79 -0.51 -20.76
N ILE A 17 24.56 -0.84 -21.14
CA ILE A 17 24.02 -2.20 -21.14
C ILE A 17 24.01 -2.71 -22.57
N TYR A 18 24.90 -3.65 -22.89
CA TYR A 18 24.92 -4.36 -24.15
C TYR A 18 23.98 -5.54 -24.09
N MET A 19 23.16 -5.73 -25.11
CA MET A 19 22.19 -6.81 -25.19
C MET A 19 22.21 -7.51 -26.52
N THR A 20 21.90 -8.80 -26.49
CA THR A 20 21.60 -9.59 -27.67
C THR A 20 20.14 -10.00 -27.60
N LEU A 21 19.37 -9.67 -28.64
CA LEU A 21 18.01 -10.10 -28.83
C LEU A 21 18.00 -11.15 -29.94
N GLN A 22 17.15 -12.16 -29.81
CA GLN A 22 17.01 -13.21 -30.82
C GLN A 22 15.53 -13.45 -31.10
N SER A 23 15.15 -13.33 -32.38
CA SER A 23 13.80 -13.70 -32.81
C SER A 23 13.73 -15.18 -33.15
N ASP A 24 12.60 -15.82 -32.90
CA ASP A 24 12.30 -17.19 -33.35
C ASP A 24 12.01 -17.27 -34.86
N GLN A 25 11.77 -16.11 -35.50
CA GLN A 25 11.50 -15.99 -36.92
C GLN A 25 12.43 -14.95 -37.55
N LYS A 26 12.49 -14.91 -38.89
CA LYS A 26 13.16 -13.82 -39.61
C LYS A 26 12.37 -12.53 -39.40
N LEU A 27 13.05 -11.49 -38.97
CA LEU A 27 12.49 -10.18 -38.66
C LEU A 27 13.46 -9.10 -39.16
N ASP A 28 12.93 -8.09 -39.83
CA ASP A 28 13.65 -6.88 -40.23
C ASP A 28 13.11 -5.69 -39.46
N PRO A 29 13.66 -5.38 -38.26
CA PRO A 29 13.22 -4.25 -37.47
C PRO A 29 13.58 -2.92 -38.13
N LEU A 30 12.60 -2.02 -38.20
CA LEU A 30 12.78 -0.64 -38.67
C LEU A 30 13.37 0.25 -37.56
N SER A 31 12.93 0.03 -36.32
CA SER A 31 13.45 0.77 -35.18
C SER A 31 13.43 -0.07 -33.90
N ILE A 32 14.34 0.30 -33.00
CA ILE A 32 14.32 -0.19 -31.60
C ILE A 32 14.36 1.02 -30.69
N GLU A 33 13.43 1.07 -29.76
CA GLU A 33 13.32 2.17 -28.82
C GLU A 33 13.24 1.66 -27.39
N LEU A 34 13.79 2.43 -26.48
CA LEU A 34 13.56 2.28 -25.05
C LEU A 34 12.45 3.24 -24.62
N VAL A 35 11.29 2.71 -24.28
CA VAL A 35 10.07 3.49 -23.99
C VAL A 35 9.77 3.48 -22.51
N CYS A 36 9.53 4.65 -21.94
CA CYS A 36 9.13 4.79 -20.55
C CYS A 36 7.66 4.39 -20.36
N ARG A 37 7.39 3.53 -19.38
CA ARG A 37 6.03 3.08 -19.05
C ARG A 37 5.18 4.14 -18.34
N ASN A 38 5.80 5.20 -17.85
CA ASN A 38 5.08 6.26 -17.16
C ASN A 38 4.23 7.08 -18.15
N LYS A 39 2.94 6.80 -18.19
CA LYS A 39 1.98 7.46 -19.09
C LYS A 39 1.84 8.97 -18.82
N MET A 40 2.13 9.42 -17.60
CA MET A 40 2.03 10.83 -17.20
C MET A 40 3.24 11.65 -17.67
N SER A 41 4.33 10.98 -17.97
CA SER A 41 5.58 11.58 -18.45
C SER A 41 6.21 10.66 -19.48
N PRO A 42 5.60 10.54 -20.67
CA PRO A 42 6.09 9.63 -21.71
C PRO A 42 7.46 10.07 -22.20
N ALA A 43 8.32 9.12 -22.45
CA ALA A 43 9.61 9.34 -23.08
C ALA A 43 9.99 8.10 -23.90
N ALA A 44 10.62 8.31 -25.03
CA ALA A 44 11.21 7.26 -25.84
C ALA A 44 12.63 7.66 -26.24
N VAL A 45 13.55 6.70 -26.20
CA VAL A 45 14.95 6.90 -26.57
C VAL A 45 15.30 5.88 -27.67
N PRO A 46 15.66 6.32 -28.88
CA PRO A 46 16.04 5.41 -29.93
C PRO A 46 17.34 4.68 -29.56
N MET A 47 17.41 3.40 -29.91
CA MET A 47 18.54 2.54 -29.60
C MET A 47 19.31 2.24 -30.89
N VAL A 48 20.64 2.28 -30.83
CA VAL A 48 21.50 1.83 -31.92
C VAL A 48 21.51 0.30 -31.95
N PHE A 49 21.37 -0.28 -33.14
CA PHE A 49 21.38 -1.73 -33.29
C PHE A 49 22.07 -2.18 -34.59
N SER A 50 22.52 -3.43 -34.60
CA SER A 50 22.98 -4.15 -35.79
C SER A 50 22.26 -5.49 -35.88
N ILE A 51 22.00 -5.93 -37.10
CA ILE A 51 21.27 -7.16 -37.39
C ILE A 51 22.19 -8.14 -38.09
N SER A 52 22.07 -9.41 -37.73
CA SER A 52 22.61 -10.53 -38.49
C SER A 52 21.54 -11.59 -38.69
N HIS A 53 21.43 -12.08 -39.94
CA HIS A 53 20.53 -13.15 -40.29
C HIS A 53 21.31 -14.43 -40.49
N THR A 54 21.00 -15.43 -39.69
CA THR A 54 21.41 -16.82 -39.92
C THR A 54 20.12 -17.61 -40.14
N ASP A 55 19.90 -18.68 -39.43
CA ASP A 55 18.58 -19.37 -39.41
C ASP A 55 17.51 -18.53 -38.67
N ARG A 56 17.95 -17.59 -37.85
CA ARG A 56 17.14 -16.67 -37.03
C ARG A 56 17.69 -15.25 -37.12
N THR A 57 16.87 -14.27 -36.75
CA THR A 57 17.34 -12.90 -36.61
C THR A 57 17.99 -12.67 -35.27
N VAL A 58 19.25 -12.23 -35.29
CA VAL A 58 20.02 -11.84 -34.11
C VAL A 58 20.25 -10.33 -34.15
N ILE A 59 19.82 -9.62 -33.12
CA ILE A 59 19.96 -8.17 -33.00
C ILE A 59 20.91 -7.87 -31.84
N GLN A 60 21.95 -7.12 -32.11
CA GLN A 60 22.84 -6.57 -31.08
C GLN A 60 22.48 -5.10 -30.85
N THR A 61 22.26 -4.72 -29.62
CA THR A 61 21.86 -3.37 -29.24
C THR A 61 22.47 -2.97 -27.91
N CYS A 62 22.41 -1.69 -27.58
CA CYS A 62 22.84 -1.21 -26.27
C CYS A 62 21.96 -0.07 -25.75
N ILE A 63 21.93 0.05 -24.43
CA ILE A 63 21.29 1.17 -23.70
C ILE A 63 22.40 1.95 -23.00
N ASP A 64 22.54 3.23 -23.30
CA ASP A 64 23.35 4.14 -22.49
C ASP A 64 22.46 4.78 -21.41
N THR A 65 22.63 4.35 -20.18
CA THR A 65 21.87 4.87 -19.05
C THR A 65 22.20 6.32 -18.72
N GLY A 66 23.30 6.87 -19.24
CA GLY A 66 23.65 8.29 -19.12
C GLY A 66 22.73 9.22 -19.90
N LEU A 67 22.02 8.70 -20.90
CA LEU A 67 21.05 9.44 -21.70
C LEU A 67 19.62 9.39 -21.10
N LEU A 68 19.40 8.58 -20.08
CA LEU A 68 18.09 8.39 -19.48
C LEU A 68 17.88 9.37 -18.32
N ARG A 69 16.63 9.82 -18.16
CA ARG A 69 16.27 10.66 -17.03
C ARG A 69 16.39 9.92 -15.69
N LEU A 70 16.82 10.64 -14.66
CA LEU A 70 17.00 10.13 -13.30
C LEU A 70 15.69 10.33 -12.49
N GLN A 71 14.71 9.48 -12.78
CA GLN A 71 13.41 9.45 -12.14
C GLN A 71 13.06 8.01 -11.74
N ASN A 72 12.06 7.82 -10.87
CA ASN A 72 11.55 6.50 -10.53
C ASN A 72 10.66 5.96 -11.66
N ASP A 73 11.29 5.40 -12.69
CA ASP A 73 10.67 4.96 -13.94
C ASP A 73 11.02 3.52 -14.30
N ASP A 74 10.10 2.89 -15.02
CA ASP A 74 10.31 1.62 -15.71
C ASP A 74 10.36 1.85 -17.22
N TRP A 75 11.35 1.26 -17.87
CA TRP A 75 11.58 1.35 -19.30
C TRP A 75 11.47 -0.01 -19.96
N GLU A 76 10.75 -0.09 -21.07
CA GLU A 76 10.59 -1.27 -21.92
C GLU A 76 11.32 -1.09 -23.24
N ILE A 77 11.82 -2.20 -23.81
CA ILE A 77 12.30 -2.20 -25.19
C ILE A 77 11.10 -2.47 -26.10
N VAL A 78 10.97 -1.66 -27.14
CA VAL A 78 10.01 -1.86 -28.23
C VAL A 78 10.78 -2.03 -29.53
N VAL A 79 10.58 -3.15 -30.20
CA VAL A 79 11.15 -3.47 -31.52
C VAL A 79 10.01 -3.34 -32.53
N SER A 80 10.11 -2.38 -33.45
CA SER A 80 9.09 -2.12 -34.46
C SER A 80 9.52 -2.67 -35.81
N SER A 81 8.62 -3.38 -36.49
CA SER A 81 8.71 -3.78 -37.88
C SER A 81 7.73 -2.96 -38.74
N GLU A 82 7.60 -3.26 -40.01
CA GLU A 82 6.65 -2.59 -40.91
C GLU A 82 5.19 -2.77 -40.47
N THR A 83 4.87 -3.87 -39.82
CA THR A 83 3.47 -4.25 -39.52
C THR A 83 3.15 -4.31 -38.02
N GLU A 84 4.14 -4.57 -37.17
CA GLU A 84 3.93 -4.87 -35.75
C GLU A 84 5.04 -4.32 -34.85
N ALA A 85 4.70 -4.18 -33.56
CA ALA A 85 5.64 -3.82 -32.51
C ALA A 85 5.73 -4.94 -31.46
N TYR A 86 6.95 -5.32 -31.09
CA TYR A 86 7.26 -6.43 -30.20
C TYR A 86 7.96 -5.94 -28.93
N THR A 87 7.61 -6.52 -27.80
CA THR A 87 8.35 -6.31 -26.53
C THR A 87 9.15 -7.57 -26.22
N PRO A 88 10.50 -7.50 -26.19
CA PRO A 88 11.33 -8.67 -25.92
C PRO A 88 11.07 -9.26 -24.52
N ILE A 89 11.07 -10.58 -24.45
CA ILE A 89 10.97 -11.32 -23.19
C ILE A 89 12.35 -11.87 -22.78
N LEU A 90 12.56 -12.05 -21.48
CA LEU A 90 13.79 -12.61 -20.96
C LEU A 90 13.87 -14.12 -21.21
N ASP A 91 14.94 -14.59 -21.81
CA ASP A 91 15.26 -16.01 -21.83
C ASP A 91 15.40 -16.59 -20.41
N SER A 92 15.18 -17.89 -20.28
CA SER A 92 15.20 -18.58 -18.98
C SER A 92 16.52 -18.46 -18.22
N HIS A 93 17.66 -18.51 -18.93
CA HIS A 93 18.99 -18.33 -18.37
C HIS A 93 19.22 -16.91 -17.87
N ILE A 94 18.80 -15.90 -18.65
CA ILE A 94 18.90 -14.50 -18.26
C ILE A 94 18.01 -14.22 -17.05
N ARG A 95 16.79 -14.76 -17.00
CA ARG A 95 15.92 -14.65 -15.81
C ARG A 95 16.60 -15.22 -14.56
N ALA A 96 17.19 -16.41 -14.67
CA ALA A 96 17.91 -17.02 -13.56
C ALA A 96 19.11 -16.18 -13.11
N ALA A 97 19.87 -15.65 -14.08
CA ALA A 97 21.02 -14.79 -13.80
C ALA A 97 20.60 -13.47 -13.11
N LEU A 98 19.53 -12.83 -13.56
CA LEU A 98 19.02 -11.60 -12.94
C LEU A 98 18.48 -11.81 -11.50
N ILE A 99 18.01 -13.02 -11.20
CA ILE A 99 17.59 -13.39 -9.83
C ILE A 99 18.81 -13.61 -8.92
N LEU A 100 19.87 -14.24 -9.44
CA LEU A 100 21.07 -14.57 -8.68
C LEU A 100 22.05 -13.41 -8.56
N PHE A 101 22.22 -12.64 -9.63
CA PHE A 101 23.19 -11.56 -9.75
C PHE A 101 22.48 -10.23 -9.97
N SER A 102 22.57 -9.35 -8.98
CA SER A 102 22.07 -7.99 -9.10
C SER A 102 22.98 -7.14 -9.97
N TYR A 103 22.68 -7.02 -11.25
CA TYR A 103 23.33 -6.02 -12.11
C TYR A 103 22.82 -4.64 -11.75
N LYS A 104 23.73 -3.73 -11.34
CA LYS A 104 23.37 -2.37 -10.94
C LYS A 104 24.30 -1.38 -11.61
N ILE A 105 23.71 -0.34 -12.20
CA ILE A 105 24.43 0.78 -12.77
C ILE A 105 24.08 2.02 -11.95
N LYS A 106 25.10 2.76 -11.51
CA LYS A 106 24.96 4.02 -10.78
C LYS A 106 25.38 5.16 -11.70
N PRO A 107 24.49 5.75 -12.48
CA PRO A 107 24.84 6.83 -13.41
C PRO A 107 25.09 8.17 -12.72
N GLY A 108 24.66 8.31 -11.48
CA GLY A 108 24.84 9.48 -10.62
C GLY A 108 24.81 9.10 -9.15
N HIS A 109 25.07 10.05 -8.24
CA HIS A 109 25.27 9.75 -6.83
C HIS A 109 24.05 9.18 -6.12
N ASN A 110 22.82 9.41 -6.61
CA ASN A 110 21.58 9.10 -5.92
C ASN A 110 20.62 8.14 -6.64
N PHE A 111 20.94 7.66 -7.83
CA PHE A 111 20.08 6.77 -8.62
C PHE A 111 20.80 5.50 -9.03
N LEU A 112 20.02 4.46 -9.29
CA LEU A 112 20.52 3.25 -9.91
C LEU A 112 19.56 2.74 -10.99
N PHE A 113 20.15 2.16 -12.06
CA PHE A 113 19.45 1.38 -13.06
C PHE A 113 19.74 -0.11 -12.85
N PHE A 114 18.74 -0.94 -13.11
CA PHE A 114 18.94 -2.39 -13.12
C PHE A 114 17.91 -3.07 -14.04
N PRO A 115 18.37 -4.06 -14.85
CA PRO A 115 17.48 -4.89 -15.62
C PRO A 115 16.72 -5.87 -14.74
N MET A 116 15.46 -6.12 -15.07
CA MET A 116 14.58 -7.07 -14.36
C MET A 116 13.56 -7.69 -15.32
N GLY A 117 12.89 -8.76 -14.87
CA GLY A 117 11.72 -9.31 -15.54
C GLY A 117 10.44 -8.61 -15.08
N GLY A 118 9.66 -8.13 -16.04
CA GLY A 118 8.31 -7.61 -15.85
C GLY A 118 7.21 -8.67 -16.01
N PRO A 119 5.94 -8.24 -16.03
CA PRO A 119 4.81 -9.12 -16.33
C PRO A 119 5.00 -9.87 -17.66
N GLY A 120 4.63 -11.13 -17.73
CA GLY A 120 4.85 -11.97 -18.92
C GLY A 120 6.32 -12.20 -19.26
N HIS A 121 7.23 -12.04 -18.29
CA HIS A 121 8.68 -12.13 -18.46
C HIS A 121 9.30 -11.08 -19.39
N LYS A 122 8.60 -9.99 -19.71
CA LYS A 122 9.12 -8.90 -20.53
C LYS A 122 10.37 -8.29 -19.89
N PHE A 123 11.33 -7.87 -20.73
CA PHE A 123 12.47 -7.11 -20.25
C PHE A 123 12.01 -5.75 -19.71
N LEU A 124 12.47 -5.40 -18.51
CA LEU A 124 12.33 -4.07 -17.94
C LEU A 124 13.68 -3.55 -17.47
N LEU A 125 13.94 -2.28 -17.73
CA LEU A 125 15.01 -1.52 -17.10
C LEU A 125 14.38 -0.56 -16.10
N ARG A 126 14.62 -0.76 -14.82
CA ARG A 126 14.11 0.12 -13.74
C ARG A 126 15.15 1.13 -13.34
N CYS A 127 14.73 2.39 -13.25
CA CYS A 127 15.46 3.47 -12.59
C CYS A 127 14.79 3.78 -11.25
N ARG A 128 15.58 3.95 -10.19
CA ARG A 128 15.09 4.43 -8.89
C ARG A 128 16.16 5.09 -8.05
N PRO A 129 15.78 5.91 -7.05
CA PRO A 129 16.71 6.43 -6.07
C PRO A 129 17.44 5.33 -5.31
N LEU A 130 18.70 5.60 -4.95
CA LEU A 130 19.47 4.77 -4.03
C LEU A 130 18.88 4.83 -2.62
N THR A 131 18.88 3.70 -1.95
CA THR A 131 18.52 3.61 -0.54
C THR A 131 19.71 3.23 0.32
N LYS A 132 19.64 3.44 1.63
CA LYS A 132 20.63 2.99 2.62
C LYS A 132 20.87 1.46 2.58
N TYR A 133 20.00 0.71 1.93
CA TYR A 133 20.06 -0.75 1.85
C TYR A 133 20.68 -1.30 0.54
N ASP A 134 21.17 -0.43 -0.33
CA ASP A 134 21.77 -0.85 -1.61
C ASP A 134 23.29 -1.10 -1.54
N GLY A 135 23.90 -0.88 -0.36
CA GLY A 135 25.33 -1.06 -0.15
C GLY A 135 25.76 -2.54 -0.05
N ALA A 136 27.04 -2.81 -0.32
CA ALA A 136 27.64 -4.15 -0.27
C ALA A 136 27.46 -4.84 1.09
N GLY A 137 27.58 -4.10 2.21
CA GLY A 137 27.37 -4.65 3.56
C GLY A 137 25.97 -5.22 3.77
N THR A 138 24.93 -4.61 3.17
CA THR A 138 23.57 -5.17 3.21
C THR A 138 23.49 -6.45 2.36
N GLN A 139 24.11 -6.50 1.19
CA GLN A 139 24.11 -7.69 0.33
C GLN A 139 24.82 -8.88 1.01
N ILE A 140 25.96 -8.64 1.66
CA ILE A 140 26.67 -9.67 2.43
C ILE A 140 25.78 -10.19 3.57
N ARG A 141 25.14 -9.29 4.31
CA ARG A 141 24.20 -9.65 5.39
C ARG A 141 23.03 -10.49 4.89
N GLU A 142 22.44 -10.11 3.76
CA GLU A 142 21.35 -10.84 3.11
C GLU A 142 21.78 -12.25 2.70
N LEU A 143 22.92 -12.37 2.02
CA LEU A 143 23.46 -13.65 1.58
C LEU A 143 23.78 -14.56 2.76
N THR A 144 24.47 -14.05 3.79
CA THR A 144 24.82 -14.81 4.99
C THR A 144 23.57 -15.27 5.72
N ALA A 145 22.57 -14.40 5.89
CA ALA A 145 21.30 -14.78 6.50
C ALA A 145 20.55 -15.84 5.68
N PHE A 146 20.57 -15.73 4.35
CA PHE A 146 19.95 -16.71 3.46
C PHE A 146 20.61 -18.10 3.58
N LEU A 147 21.94 -18.17 3.53
CA LEU A 147 22.67 -19.44 3.67
C LEU A 147 22.42 -20.06 5.04
N LEU A 148 22.49 -19.27 6.11
CA LEU A 148 22.24 -19.75 7.46
C LEU A 148 20.78 -20.21 7.63
N ALA A 149 19.81 -19.50 7.05
CA ALA A 149 18.41 -19.91 7.07
C ALA A 149 18.22 -21.29 6.42
N LYS A 150 18.86 -21.54 5.28
CA LYS A 150 18.81 -22.87 4.62
C LYS A 150 19.31 -23.99 5.53
N LEU A 151 20.39 -23.76 6.26
CA LEU A 151 20.95 -24.74 7.22
C LEU A 151 20.04 -24.94 8.45
N LEU A 152 19.48 -23.88 8.98
CA LEU A 152 18.66 -23.91 10.20
C LEU A 152 17.21 -24.32 9.97
N LYS A 153 16.67 -24.20 8.74
CA LYS A 153 15.26 -24.43 8.43
C LYS A 153 14.70 -25.74 9.00
N PRO A 154 15.39 -26.92 8.90
CA PRO A 154 14.87 -28.15 9.46
C PRO A 154 14.71 -28.11 11.00
N LEU A 155 15.67 -27.48 11.69
CA LEU A 155 15.70 -27.39 13.15
C LEU A 155 14.68 -26.37 13.68
N TRP A 156 14.40 -25.32 12.90
CA TRP A 156 13.57 -24.20 13.32
C TRP A 156 12.10 -24.35 12.95
N LYS A 157 11.74 -25.26 12.05
CA LYS A 157 10.34 -25.54 11.67
C LYS A 157 9.43 -25.81 12.88
N LYS A 158 9.95 -26.44 13.93
CA LYS A 158 9.21 -26.71 15.17
C LYS A 158 8.95 -25.47 16.04
N LYS A 159 9.64 -24.34 15.79
CA LYS A 159 9.51 -23.12 16.63
C LYS A 159 8.26 -22.30 16.30
N LYS A 160 7.64 -22.51 15.14
CA LYS A 160 6.42 -21.79 14.72
C LYS A 160 6.54 -20.27 14.92
N ILE A 161 7.56 -19.65 14.31
CA ILE A 161 7.82 -18.20 14.44
C ILE A 161 6.76 -17.42 13.69
N TRP A 162 6.11 -16.46 14.36
CA TRP A 162 5.23 -15.49 13.75
C TRP A 162 5.94 -14.14 13.66
N LEU A 163 5.87 -13.52 12.48
CA LEU A 163 6.37 -12.16 12.25
C LEU A 163 5.21 -11.22 11.98
N ILE A 164 5.09 -10.24 12.84
CA ILE A 164 4.06 -9.20 12.73
C ILE A 164 4.71 -7.92 12.22
N TYR A 165 4.07 -7.24 11.28
CA TYR A 165 4.56 -5.98 10.72
C TYR A 165 3.42 -5.18 10.08
N GLU A 166 3.72 -3.92 9.85
CA GLU A 166 2.86 -2.98 9.15
C GLU A 166 3.57 -2.46 7.89
N LYS A 167 2.95 -1.53 7.19
CA LYS A 167 3.43 -0.97 5.94
C LYS A 167 4.89 -0.48 6.06
N TYR A 168 5.77 -1.03 5.22
CA TYR A 168 7.22 -0.77 5.21
C TYR A 168 7.93 -1.00 6.55
N SER A 169 7.30 -1.62 7.53
CA SER A 169 7.78 -1.76 8.91
C SER A 169 8.20 -0.41 9.54
N SER A 170 7.56 0.68 9.13
CA SER A 170 7.92 2.05 9.51
C SER A 170 7.12 2.59 10.68
N SER A 171 6.04 1.92 11.08
CA SER A 171 5.14 2.34 12.16
C SER A 171 4.66 1.16 13.00
N ALA A 172 4.07 1.48 14.14
CA ALA A 172 3.39 0.55 15.04
C ALA A 172 2.13 1.23 15.56
N GLN A 173 1.06 1.26 14.74
CA GLN A 173 -0.17 2.00 15.05
C GLN A 173 -1.42 1.49 14.32
N ASP A 174 -1.31 0.38 13.57
CA ASP A 174 -2.39 -0.25 12.82
C ASP A 174 -2.69 -1.65 13.39
N ASN A 175 -3.50 -2.43 12.72
CA ASN A 175 -3.96 -3.76 13.13
C ASN A 175 -2.80 -4.69 13.56
N GLY A 176 -1.64 -4.60 12.88
CA GLY A 176 -0.44 -5.36 13.25
C GLY A 176 0.03 -5.06 14.67
N PHE A 177 0.12 -3.79 15.02
CA PHE A 177 0.53 -3.36 16.36
C PHE A 177 -0.46 -3.78 17.44
N TYR A 178 -1.76 -3.59 17.21
CA TYR A 178 -2.79 -3.91 18.23
C TYR A 178 -2.86 -5.42 18.46
N PHE A 179 -2.76 -6.23 17.42
CA PHE A 179 -2.67 -7.67 17.56
C PHE A 179 -1.37 -8.12 18.25
N PHE A 180 -0.22 -7.52 17.92
CA PHE A 180 1.04 -7.79 18.62
C PHE A 180 0.95 -7.44 20.11
N ARG A 181 0.40 -6.27 20.44
CA ARG A 181 0.21 -5.82 21.83
C ARG A 181 -0.66 -6.80 22.59
N TYR A 182 -1.78 -7.22 22.02
CA TYR A 182 -2.63 -8.27 22.60
C TYR A 182 -1.81 -9.54 22.87
N CYS A 183 -1.05 -10.03 21.92
CA CYS A 183 -0.21 -11.21 22.11
C CYS A 183 0.79 -11.05 23.25
N MET A 184 1.41 -9.87 23.39
CA MET A 184 2.41 -9.62 24.44
C MET A 184 1.79 -9.44 25.82
N GLU A 185 0.60 -8.87 25.93
CA GLU A 185 -0.03 -8.49 27.20
C GLU A 185 -1.02 -9.55 27.72
N GLN A 186 -1.69 -10.29 26.81
CA GLN A 186 -2.76 -11.22 27.19
C GLN A 186 -2.36 -12.70 27.11
N LEU A 187 -1.36 -13.06 26.29
CA LEU A 187 -0.97 -14.46 26.14
C LEU A 187 0.07 -14.91 27.17
N PRO A 188 0.04 -16.18 27.61
CA PRO A 188 1.07 -16.76 28.46
C PRO A 188 2.46 -16.70 27.81
N PRO A 189 3.57 -16.63 28.59
CA PRO A 189 4.93 -16.57 28.07
C PRO A 189 5.28 -17.70 27.09
N GLN A 190 4.75 -18.89 27.27
CA GLN A 190 4.99 -20.05 26.40
C GLN A 190 4.39 -19.84 25.00
N GLU A 191 3.23 -19.17 24.87
CA GLU A 191 2.55 -18.94 23.61
C GLU A 191 3.18 -17.78 22.85
N ARG A 192 3.55 -16.69 23.54
CA ARG A 192 4.11 -15.49 22.89
C ARG A 192 5.61 -15.55 22.58
N ARG A 193 6.36 -16.56 23.08
CA ARG A 193 7.83 -16.61 22.99
C ARG A 193 8.39 -16.56 21.56
N HIS A 194 7.61 -16.93 20.55
CA HIS A 194 8.02 -16.97 19.15
C HIS A 194 7.30 -15.94 18.27
N ILE A 195 6.62 -14.98 18.88
CA ILE A 195 5.93 -13.86 18.20
C ILE A 195 6.85 -12.64 18.25
N TYR A 196 7.12 -12.06 17.08
CA TYR A 196 8.01 -10.92 16.94
C TYR A 196 7.37 -9.83 16.08
N PHE A 197 7.67 -8.56 16.40
CA PHE A 197 7.26 -7.41 15.62
C PHE A 197 8.48 -6.81 14.91
N ILE A 198 8.33 -6.49 13.63
CA ILE A 198 9.39 -5.85 12.82
C ILE A 198 9.14 -4.36 12.82
N LEU A 199 10.16 -3.57 13.19
CA LEU A 199 10.06 -2.11 13.23
C LEU A 199 11.37 -1.45 12.83
N ASP A 200 11.31 -0.40 12.00
CA ASP A 200 12.48 0.43 11.69
C ASP A 200 12.85 1.29 12.91
N LYS A 201 14.15 1.44 13.18
CA LYS A 201 14.64 2.26 14.29
C LYS A 201 14.31 3.75 14.16
N SER A 202 14.00 4.21 12.95
CA SER A 202 13.54 5.58 12.69
C SER A 202 12.05 5.80 12.93
N SER A 203 11.32 4.74 13.28
CA SER A 203 9.89 4.85 13.61
C SER A 203 9.66 5.79 14.79
N PRO A 204 8.66 6.69 14.74
CA PRO A 204 8.26 7.50 15.89
C PRO A 204 7.92 6.65 17.13
N GLN A 205 7.39 5.44 16.93
CA GLN A 205 7.00 4.52 17.99
C GLN A 205 8.15 3.66 18.52
N TRP A 206 9.37 3.82 17.99
CA TRP A 206 10.51 2.98 18.40
C TRP A 206 10.77 3.01 19.91
N ALA A 207 10.72 4.17 20.54
CA ALA A 207 10.94 4.33 21.98
C ALA A 207 9.88 3.57 22.80
N ASP A 208 8.61 3.71 22.45
CA ASP A 208 7.49 3.07 23.16
C ASP A 208 7.52 1.56 23.03
N MET A 209 8.01 1.06 21.89
CA MET A 209 8.12 -0.37 21.62
C MET A 209 9.27 -1.06 22.39
N GLN A 210 10.18 -0.29 23.03
CA GLN A 210 11.30 -0.88 23.79
C GLN A 210 10.84 -1.66 25.03
N LYS A 211 9.64 -1.43 25.55
CA LYS A 211 9.05 -2.30 26.59
C LYS A 211 8.95 -3.78 26.13
N TYR A 212 8.89 -4.02 24.82
CA TYR A 212 8.87 -5.36 24.21
C TYR A 212 10.19 -5.74 23.52
N LYS A 213 11.34 -5.15 23.89
CA LYS A 213 12.64 -5.27 23.19
C LYS A 213 13.08 -6.70 22.81
N LYS A 214 12.70 -7.71 23.60
CA LYS A 214 13.02 -9.12 23.32
C LYS A 214 12.26 -9.66 22.11
N HIS A 215 11.11 -9.08 21.80
CA HIS A 215 10.20 -9.45 20.73
C HIS A 215 10.21 -8.46 19.54
N ILE A 216 11.07 -7.41 19.59
CA ILE A 216 11.24 -6.47 18.48
C ILE A 216 12.43 -6.87 17.63
N LEU A 217 12.22 -6.92 16.32
CA LEU A 217 13.25 -7.13 15.32
C LEU A 217 13.52 -5.81 14.60
N PRO A 218 14.69 -5.19 14.81
CA PRO A 218 15.04 -3.98 14.08
C PRO A 218 15.07 -4.26 12.57
N PHE A 219 14.30 -3.47 11.81
CA PHE A 219 14.17 -3.63 10.37
C PHE A 219 15.54 -3.70 9.67
N MET A 220 15.71 -4.66 8.75
CA MET A 220 16.94 -4.96 8.00
C MET A 220 18.17 -5.32 8.87
N SER A 221 17.99 -5.62 10.15
CA SER A 221 19.05 -6.27 10.95
C SER A 221 19.28 -7.72 10.49
N PHE A 222 20.45 -8.30 10.81
CA PHE A 222 20.74 -9.70 10.50
C PHE A 222 19.70 -10.66 11.11
N ARG A 223 19.35 -10.44 12.39
CA ARG A 223 18.33 -11.24 13.10
C ARG A 223 16.97 -11.15 12.43
N HIS A 224 16.59 -9.94 11.97
CA HIS A 224 15.33 -9.74 11.24
C HIS A 224 15.32 -10.56 9.94
N ILE A 225 16.36 -10.43 9.09
CA ILE A 225 16.42 -11.13 7.80
C ILE A 225 16.43 -12.66 8.02
N LEU A 226 17.16 -13.14 9.01
CA LEU A 226 17.17 -14.55 9.35
C LEU A 226 15.79 -15.06 9.78
N TYR A 227 15.09 -14.33 10.67
CA TYR A 227 13.77 -14.72 11.14
C TYR A 227 12.71 -14.60 10.04
N LEU A 228 12.85 -13.62 9.16
CA LEU A 228 12.00 -13.47 7.97
C LEU A 228 12.02 -14.71 7.08
N LEU A 229 13.21 -15.31 6.90
CA LEU A 229 13.39 -16.52 6.10
C LEU A 229 12.98 -17.83 6.83
N LEU A 230 12.93 -17.80 8.16
CA LEU A 230 12.61 -18.96 9.02
C LEU A 230 11.19 -18.89 9.60
N ALA A 231 10.45 -17.83 9.35
CA ALA A 231 9.10 -17.67 9.87
C ALA A 231 8.16 -18.78 9.38
N ASP A 232 7.25 -19.17 10.24
CA ASP A 232 6.14 -20.06 9.91
C ASP A 232 4.95 -19.28 9.35
N LEU A 233 4.70 -18.07 9.87
CA LEU A 233 3.59 -17.23 9.50
C LEU A 233 3.98 -15.75 9.54
N TYR A 234 3.57 -15.03 8.51
CA TYR A 234 3.49 -13.57 8.56
C TYR A 234 2.09 -13.14 8.99
N VAL A 235 1.99 -12.17 9.88
CA VAL A 235 0.72 -11.57 10.29
C VAL A 235 0.84 -10.07 10.07
N ALA A 236 0.12 -9.53 9.11
CA ALA A 236 0.39 -8.17 8.66
C ALA A 236 -0.85 -7.42 8.19
N SER A 237 -0.81 -6.11 8.33
CA SER A 237 -1.82 -5.21 7.76
C SER A 237 -1.50 -4.78 6.31
N ASP A 238 -0.43 -5.31 5.70
CA ASP A 238 -0.04 -5.00 4.33
C ASP A 238 0.67 -6.19 3.64
N ALA A 239 1.11 -6.01 2.39
CA ALA A 239 1.73 -7.03 1.57
C ALA A 239 3.01 -7.64 2.16
N ARG A 240 3.34 -8.89 1.77
CA ARG A 240 4.53 -9.63 2.24
C ARG A 240 5.83 -8.85 2.11
N LEU A 241 6.00 -8.16 1.00
CA LEU A 241 7.25 -7.43 0.71
C LEU A 241 7.48 -6.21 1.61
N HIS A 242 6.47 -5.75 2.35
CA HIS A 242 6.62 -4.68 3.34
C HIS A 242 7.40 -5.12 4.61
N ALA A 243 7.57 -6.42 4.80
CA ALA A 243 8.47 -6.96 5.81
C ALA A 243 9.96 -6.83 5.46
N PHE A 244 10.30 -6.37 4.27
CA PHE A 244 11.67 -6.28 3.79
C PHE A 244 11.91 -4.93 3.10
N ALA A 245 13.17 -4.49 3.05
CA ALA A 245 13.49 -3.26 2.32
C ALA A 245 13.00 -3.40 0.88
N TRP A 246 12.06 -2.54 0.51
CA TRP A 246 11.43 -2.58 -0.79
C TRP A 246 12.49 -2.26 -1.85
N LYS A 247 13.07 -3.32 -2.35
CA LYS A 247 13.94 -3.34 -3.51
C LYS A 247 13.09 -3.99 -4.59
N PRO A 248 12.65 -3.26 -5.60
CA PRO A 248 11.85 -3.83 -6.68
C PRO A 248 12.70 -4.73 -7.59
N MET A 249 13.59 -5.51 -7.00
CA MET A 249 14.40 -6.50 -7.68
C MET A 249 13.93 -7.89 -7.26
N PRO A 250 13.63 -8.77 -8.21
CA PRO A 250 13.56 -10.19 -7.90
C PRO A 250 14.94 -10.63 -7.39
N ASN A 251 15.00 -10.96 -6.11
CA ASN A 251 16.18 -11.56 -5.48
C ASN A 251 15.78 -12.83 -4.73
N LEU A 252 16.76 -13.59 -4.28
CA LEU A 252 16.50 -14.85 -3.58
C LEU A 252 15.62 -14.66 -2.35
N ILE A 253 15.83 -13.57 -1.60
CA ILE A 253 15.07 -13.27 -0.39
C ILE A 253 13.61 -12.93 -0.73
N SER A 254 13.35 -12.04 -1.70
CA SER A 254 11.98 -11.71 -2.12
C SER A 254 11.21 -12.94 -2.61
N ARG A 255 11.90 -13.86 -3.30
CA ARG A 255 11.31 -15.12 -3.74
C ARG A 255 10.93 -16.03 -2.57
N GLU A 256 11.77 -16.12 -1.54
CA GLU A 256 11.44 -16.90 -0.33
C GLU A 256 10.30 -16.23 0.47
N ILE A 257 10.31 -14.89 0.63
CA ILE A 257 9.26 -14.15 1.30
C ILE A 257 7.88 -14.44 0.68
N ASN A 258 7.80 -14.46 -0.65
CA ASN A 258 6.54 -14.71 -1.36
C ASN A 258 6.00 -16.15 -1.19
N ARG A 259 6.80 -17.07 -0.67
CA ARG A 259 6.41 -18.47 -0.39
C ARG A 259 5.86 -18.68 1.01
N HIS A 260 6.04 -17.71 1.91
CA HIS A 260 5.53 -17.83 3.27
C HIS A 260 4.02 -17.57 3.31
N ASP A 261 3.35 -18.28 4.18
CA ASP A 261 1.97 -18.01 4.51
C ASP A 261 1.83 -16.65 5.19
N ILE A 262 0.73 -15.97 4.89
CA ILE A 262 0.40 -14.68 5.50
C ILE A 262 -1.05 -14.68 5.96
N PHE A 263 -1.26 -14.25 7.20
CA PHE A 263 -2.55 -13.84 7.72
C PHE A 263 -2.66 -12.32 7.56
N PHE A 264 -3.51 -11.90 6.65
CA PHE A 264 -3.69 -10.48 6.34
C PHE A 264 -4.74 -9.88 7.26
N LEU A 265 -4.29 -8.98 8.14
CA LEU A 265 -5.13 -8.28 9.13
C LEU A 265 -5.94 -7.14 8.53
N GLN A 266 -5.74 -6.86 7.25
CA GLN A 266 -6.20 -5.68 6.55
C GLN A 266 -5.65 -4.34 7.08
N HIS A 267 -5.74 -3.33 6.23
CA HIS A 267 -5.46 -1.93 6.56
C HIS A 267 -6.74 -1.15 6.85
N GLY A 268 -7.88 -1.60 6.35
CA GLY A 268 -9.20 -1.02 6.53
C GLY A 268 -10.26 -1.88 5.84
N VAL A 269 -11.50 -1.78 6.28
CA VAL A 269 -12.62 -2.54 5.72
C VAL A 269 -12.82 -2.21 4.24
N LEU A 270 -13.11 -3.23 3.47
CA LEU A 270 -13.38 -3.12 2.03
C LEU A 270 -14.79 -2.57 1.77
N GLY A 271 -14.96 -1.95 0.60
CA GLY A 271 -16.25 -1.43 0.16
C GLY A 271 -16.07 -0.27 -0.80
N LEU A 272 -15.49 0.82 -0.34
CA LEU A 272 -15.43 2.11 -1.03
C LEU A 272 -14.37 2.23 -2.13
N LYS A 273 -13.47 1.25 -2.25
CA LYS A 273 -12.39 1.24 -3.24
C LYS A 273 -12.03 -0.17 -3.65
N ARG A 274 -11.82 -0.39 -4.95
CA ARG A 274 -11.36 -1.68 -5.47
C ARG A 274 -9.85 -1.85 -5.28
N VAL A 275 -9.46 -3.02 -4.74
CA VAL A 275 -8.06 -3.41 -4.50
C VAL A 275 -7.80 -4.90 -4.83
N ASP A 276 -8.74 -5.55 -5.49
CA ASP A 276 -8.65 -6.96 -5.90
C ASP A 276 -7.48 -7.24 -6.85
N ALA A 277 -7.13 -6.30 -7.73
CA ALA A 277 -5.94 -6.41 -8.57
C ALA A 277 -4.63 -6.51 -7.76
N LEU A 278 -4.59 -5.98 -6.52
CA LEU A 278 -3.44 -6.07 -5.63
C LEU A 278 -3.50 -7.30 -4.74
N PHE A 279 -4.60 -7.48 -4.01
CA PHE A 279 -4.72 -8.47 -2.93
C PHE A 279 -5.54 -9.71 -3.31
N GLY A 280 -6.12 -9.77 -4.51
CA GLY A 280 -6.85 -10.94 -4.99
C GLY A 280 -5.97 -12.18 -5.11
N LYS A 281 -6.59 -13.36 -5.17
CA LYS A 281 -5.89 -14.67 -5.31
C LYS A 281 -4.95 -14.71 -6.51
N ASN A 282 -5.33 -14.01 -7.59
CA ASN A 282 -4.54 -13.85 -8.81
C ASN A 282 -3.91 -12.44 -8.93
N GLY A 283 -3.95 -11.65 -7.87
CA GLY A 283 -3.42 -10.30 -7.83
C GLY A 283 -1.90 -10.24 -7.64
N ALA A 284 -1.37 -9.03 -7.52
CA ALA A 284 0.07 -8.80 -7.38
C ALA A 284 0.65 -9.29 -6.03
N SER A 285 -0.18 -9.40 -4.99
CA SER A 285 0.22 -9.84 -3.64
C SER A 285 -0.88 -10.69 -3.00
N PRO A 286 -1.07 -11.95 -3.45
CA PRO A 286 -2.11 -12.83 -2.90
C PRO A 286 -1.84 -13.19 -1.43
N MET A 287 -2.90 -13.41 -0.65
CA MET A 287 -2.86 -13.74 0.78
C MET A 287 -3.16 -15.22 1.02
N THR A 288 -2.71 -15.77 2.16
CA THR A 288 -3.11 -17.12 2.57
C THR A 288 -4.44 -17.07 3.32
N TYR A 289 -4.55 -16.18 4.29
CA TYR A 289 -5.78 -15.90 5.02
C TYR A 289 -6.08 -14.42 4.97
N PHE A 290 -7.35 -14.06 4.82
CA PHE A 290 -7.82 -12.69 4.65
C PHE A 290 -8.86 -12.39 5.74
N ALA A 291 -8.46 -11.69 6.81
CA ALA A 291 -9.36 -11.29 7.88
C ALA A 291 -10.41 -10.30 7.36
N VAL A 292 -11.67 -10.46 7.78
CA VAL A 292 -12.77 -9.56 7.45
C VAL A 292 -13.61 -9.24 8.68
N SER A 293 -14.38 -8.16 8.60
CA SER A 293 -15.15 -7.61 9.70
C SER A 293 -16.59 -8.10 9.79
N SER A 294 -17.13 -8.62 8.67
CA SER A 294 -18.52 -9.04 8.55
C SER A 294 -18.72 -10.09 7.47
N ASP A 295 -19.90 -10.71 7.45
CA ASP A 295 -20.31 -11.61 6.36
C ASP A 295 -20.43 -10.86 5.02
N ALA A 296 -20.86 -9.59 5.04
CA ALA A 296 -20.91 -8.75 3.86
C ALA A 296 -19.51 -8.53 3.26
N GLU A 297 -18.52 -8.23 4.08
CA GLU A 297 -17.13 -8.10 3.63
C GLU A 297 -16.55 -9.45 3.19
N GLN A 298 -16.91 -10.57 3.86
CA GLN A 298 -16.52 -11.91 3.43
C GLN A 298 -17.06 -12.20 2.02
N HIS A 299 -18.29 -11.79 1.71
CA HIS A 299 -18.87 -11.93 0.38
C HIS A 299 -18.06 -11.15 -0.67
N ILE A 300 -17.67 -9.90 -0.38
CA ILE A 300 -16.80 -9.10 -1.26
C ILE A 300 -15.50 -9.86 -1.56
N VAL A 301 -14.86 -10.41 -0.54
CA VAL A 301 -13.57 -11.10 -0.72
C VAL A 301 -13.72 -12.43 -1.46
N THR A 302 -14.79 -13.17 -1.24
CA THR A 302 -15.02 -14.43 -1.97
C THR A 302 -15.38 -14.18 -3.43
N GLU A 303 -16.22 -13.19 -3.71
CA GLU A 303 -16.73 -12.90 -5.05
C GLU A 303 -15.68 -12.20 -5.93
N TYR A 304 -15.09 -11.12 -5.44
CA TYR A 304 -14.21 -10.28 -6.27
C TYR A 304 -12.72 -10.66 -6.17
N PHE A 305 -12.26 -11.21 -5.04
CA PHE A 305 -10.86 -11.57 -4.86
C PHE A 305 -10.58 -13.05 -5.15
N GLY A 306 -11.62 -13.89 -5.28
CA GLY A 306 -11.52 -15.31 -5.64
C GLY A 306 -10.98 -16.20 -4.52
N TYR A 307 -11.09 -15.81 -3.25
CA TYR A 307 -10.74 -16.66 -2.11
C TYR A 307 -11.89 -17.57 -1.71
N GLU A 308 -11.55 -18.77 -1.25
CA GLU A 308 -12.49 -19.68 -0.63
C GLU A 308 -12.87 -19.21 0.77
N LYS A 309 -14.13 -19.42 1.16
CA LYS A 309 -14.71 -18.94 2.43
C LYS A 309 -13.89 -19.35 3.67
N ASN A 310 -13.30 -20.54 3.69
CA ASN A 310 -12.45 -21.04 4.77
C ASN A 310 -11.12 -20.29 4.92
N HIS A 311 -10.67 -19.55 3.89
CA HIS A 311 -9.51 -18.66 3.93
C HIS A 311 -9.86 -17.22 4.29
N VAL A 312 -11.14 -16.92 4.50
CA VAL A 312 -11.64 -15.57 4.77
C VAL A 312 -12.39 -15.54 6.12
N PRO A 313 -11.68 -15.61 7.25
CA PRO A 313 -12.32 -15.61 8.56
C PRO A 313 -12.96 -14.27 8.90
N VAL A 314 -14.20 -14.32 9.40
CA VAL A 314 -14.87 -13.17 10.00
C VAL A 314 -14.40 -13.05 11.45
N VAL A 315 -13.50 -12.11 11.72
CA VAL A 315 -12.83 -11.95 13.03
C VAL A 315 -12.80 -10.51 13.53
N GLY A 316 -13.20 -9.55 12.69
CA GLY A 316 -13.08 -8.11 12.96
C GLY A 316 -11.66 -7.56 12.77
N LEU A 317 -11.46 -6.29 13.07
CA LEU A 317 -10.16 -5.64 12.99
C LEU A 317 -9.52 -5.50 14.38
N ALA A 318 -8.23 -5.85 14.48
CA ALA A 318 -7.50 -5.84 15.76
C ALA A 318 -7.50 -4.47 16.46
N ARG A 319 -7.44 -3.36 15.70
CA ARG A 319 -7.45 -2.01 16.29
C ARG A 319 -8.79 -1.61 16.91
N TRP A 320 -9.89 -2.28 16.55
CA TRP A 320 -11.20 -2.00 17.14
C TRP A 320 -11.32 -2.42 18.60
N ASP A 321 -10.45 -3.32 19.08
CA ASP A 321 -10.44 -3.71 20.48
C ASP A 321 -10.08 -2.59 21.45
N VAL A 322 -9.53 -1.48 20.92
CA VAL A 322 -9.11 -0.33 21.74
C VAL A 322 -9.83 0.96 21.38
N LEU A 323 -10.72 0.92 20.39
CA LEU A 323 -11.51 2.09 20.05
C LEU A 323 -12.61 2.30 21.10
N GLU A 324 -12.67 3.52 21.60
CA GLU A 324 -13.69 3.99 22.53
C GLU A 324 -14.09 5.42 22.18
N ASP A 325 -15.31 5.80 22.49
CA ASP A 325 -15.74 7.19 22.31
C ASP A 325 -15.12 8.06 23.40
N ARG A 326 -14.32 9.02 22.97
CA ARG A 326 -13.68 10.06 23.79
C ARG A 326 -14.07 11.46 23.34
N SER A 327 -15.20 11.60 22.65
CA SER A 327 -15.66 12.89 22.20
C SER A 327 -16.00 13.79 23.38
N ASP A 328 -15.56 15.06 23.31
CA ASP A 328 -15.86 16.05 24.34
C ASP A 328 -17.30 16.56 24.16
N SER A 329 -18.09 16.50 25.20
CA SER A 329 -19.44 17.03 25.21
C SER A 329 -19.48 18.57 25.18
N ALA A 330 -18.46 19.23 25.75
CA ALA A 330 -18.38 20.70 25.80
C ALA A 330 -17.89 21.33 24.50
N GLN A 331 -16.98 20.67 23.77
CA GLN A 331 -16.46 21.13 22.49
C GLN A 331 -16.44 20.02 21.45
N LYS A 332 -17.41 20.06 20.55
CA LYS A 332 -17.55 19.05 19.49
C LYS A 332 -16.46 19.23 18.42
N LYS A 333 -16.02 18.10 17.83
CA LYS A 333 -15.01 18.07 16.77
C LYS A 333 -15.54 17.38 15.52
N LEU A 334 -15.54 18.09 14.40
CA LEU A 334 -15.76 17.50 13.07
C LEU A 334 -14.40 17.09 12.51
N LEU A 335 -14.15 15.80 12.35
CA LEU A 335 -12.98 15.31 11.68
C LEU A 335 -13.23 15.31 10.17
N VAL A 336 -12.41 16.04 9.41
CA VAL A 336 -12.44 16.02 7.93
C VAL A 336 -11.21 15.27 7.46
N MET A 337 -11.42 14.11 6.85
CA MET A 337 -10.32 13.24 6.41
C MET A 337 -10.57 12.72 4.99
N PRO A 338 -10.20 13.49 3.97
CA PRO A 338 -10.37 13.09 2.59
C PRO A 338 -9.33 12.08 2.13
N THR A 339 -9.72 11.23 1.19
CA THR A 339 -8.83 10.30 0.50
C THR A 339 -7.95 11.05 -0.51
N TRP A 340 -6.72 10.63 -0.68
CA TRP A 340 -5.87 11.13 -1.74
C TRP A 340 -6.38 10.71 -3.13
N ARG A 341 -6.03 11.50 -4.15
CA ARG A 341 -6.38 11.23 -5.54
C ARG A 341 -5.16 10.75 -6.30
N SER A 342 -5.27 9.59 -6.96
CA SER A 342 -4.14 9.02 -7.73
C SER A 342 -3.68 9.93 -8.87
N TRP A 343 -4.57 10.70 -9.45
CA TRP A 343 -4.26 11.65 -10.52
C TRP A 343 -3.59 12.95 -10.04
N LEU A 344 -3.51 13.17 -8.73
CA LEU A 344 -2.76 14.27 -8.10
C LEU A 344 -1.38 13.83 -7.60
N GLU A 345 -1.06 12.54 -7.65
CA GLU A 345 0.22 12.01 -7.21
C GLU A 345 1.33 12.48 -8.19
N GLU A 346 2.49 12.87 -7.66
CA GLU A 346 3.66 13.34 -8.43
C GLU A 346 3.42 14.62 -9.28
N LYS A 347 2.37 15.39 -8.98
CA LYS A 347 2.15 16.71 -9.57
C LYS A 347 2.89 17.78 -8.77
N ASP A 348 3.14 18.93 -9.41
CA ASP A 348 3.68 20.10 -8.72
C ASP A 348 2.62 20.87 -7.91
N ASP A 349 3.09 21.77 -7.06
CA ASP A 349 2.23 22.59 -6.20
C ASP A 349 1.22 23.43 -7.01
N ASP A 350 1.64 23.93 -8.18
CA ASP A 350 0.81 24.78 -9.06
C ASP A 350 -0.38 23.99 -9.63
N PHE A 351 -0.11 22.76 -10.10
CA PHE A 351 -1.17 21.88 -10.59
C PHE A 351 -2.11 21.46 -9.45
N PHE A 352 -1.55 21.13 -8.29
CA PHE A 352 -2.34 20.75 -7.12
C PHE A 352 -3.27 21.87 -6.68
N CYS A 353 -2.77 23.09 -6.54
CA CYS A 353 -3.57 24.25 -6.12
C CYS A 353 -4.67 24.62 -7.11
N LYS A 354 -4.55 24.26 -8.38
CA LYS A 354 -5.59 24.46 -9.40
C LYS A 354 -6.60 23.31 -9.49
N SER A 355 -6.37 22.22 -8.77
CA SER A 355 -7.27 21.05 -8.81
C SER A 355 -8.59 21.32 -8.09
N ASP A 356 -9.66 20.69 -8.58
CA ASP A 356 -10.98 20.75 -7.92
C ASP A 356 -10.89 20.24 -6.48
N TYR A 357 -10.02 19.25 -6.20
CA TYR A 357 -9.80 18.73 -4.87
C TYR A 357 -9.32 19.82 -3.88
N TYR A 358 -8.29 20.56 -4.25
CA TYR A 358 -7.78 21.65 -3.41
C TYR A 358 -8.78 22.78 -3.28
N GLN A 359 -9.34 23.23 -4.39
CA GLN A 359 -10.30 24.35 -4.43
C GLN A 359 -11.55 24.06 -3.60
N THR A 360 -12.09 22.84 -3.66
CA THR A 360 -13.26 22.44 -2.89
C THR A 360 -13.02 22.56 -1.38
N TYR A 361 -11.87 22.07 -0.87
CA TYR A 361 -11.59 22.19 0.57
C TYR A 361 -11.23 23.61 0.98
N MET A 362 -10.55 24.39 0.13
CA MET A 362 -10.27 25.81 0.42
C MET A 362 -11.55 26.64 0.46
N HIS A 363 -12.51 26.40 -0.45
CA HIS A 363 -13.84 27.00 -0.42
C HIS A 363 -14.58 26.65 0.89
N LEU A 364 -14.59 25.37 1.25
CA LEU A 364 -15.22 24.92 2.48
C LEU A 364 -14.64 25.61 3.73
N PHE A 365 -13.31 25.84 3.79
CA PHE A 365 -12.67 26.53 4.91
C PHE A 365 -13.05 28.02 5.02
N GLN A 366 -13.48 28.63 3.92
CA GLN A 366 -13.86 30.03 3.84
C GLN A 366 -15.38 30.25 3.87
N ASN A 367 -16.16 29.15 3.89
CA ASN A 367 -17.62 29.23 3.83
C ASN A 367 -18.18 29.89 5.10
N LYS A 368 -18.77 31.09 4.94
CA LYS A 368 -19.27 31.90 6.04
C LYS A 368 -20.35 31.19 6.84
N GLU A 369 -21.29 30.53 6.16
CA GLU A 369 -22.40 29.82 6.79
C GLU A 369 -21.90 28.67 7.67
N LEU A 370 -20.93 27.88 7.18
CA LEU A 370 -20.29 26.84 7.95
C LEU A 370 -19.57 27.40 9.18
N LEU A 371 -18.78 28.47 9.01
CA LEU A 371 -18.03 29.09 10.11
C LEU A 371 -18.96 29.66 11.19
N GLU A 372 -20.07 30.29 10.82
CA GLU A 372 -21.08 30.75 11.75
C GLU A 372 -21.75 29.59 12.49
N LEU A 373 -22.06 28.50 11.79
CA LEU A 373 -22.64 27.29 12.36
C LEU A 373 -21.70 26.66 13.40
N LEU A 374 -20.43 26.51 13.07
CA LEU A 374 -19.39 26.00 13.98
C LEU A 374 -19.24 26.90 15.22
N LYS A 375 -19.15 28.22 15.02
CA LYS A 375 -19.02 29.21 16.10
C LYS A 375 -20.19 29.16 17.07
N LYS A 376 -21.42 29.19 16.54
CA LYS A 376 -22.66 29.20 17.33
C LYS A 376 -22.79 27.95 18.22
N ASN A 377 -22.26 26.83 17.77
CA ASN A 377 -22.43 25.53 18.45
C ASN A 377 -21.15 25.03 19.12
N ASN A 378 -20.18 25.92 19.41
CA ASN A 378 -18.90 25.56 20.04
C ASN A 378 -18.23 24.34 19.40
N THR A 379 -18.23 24.27 18.09
CA THR A 379 -17.74 23.14 17.31
C THR A 379 -16.47 23.53 16.56
N ARG A 380 -15.48 22.65 16.51
CA ARG A 380 -14.25 22.84 15.70
C ARG A 380 -14.21 21.84 14.57
N MET A 381 -13.62 22.26 13.47
CA MET A 381 -13.27 21.38 12.35
C MET A 381 -11.78 21.02 12.44
N VAL A 382 -11.47 19.73 12.39
CA VAL A 382 -10.11 19.20 12.33
C VAL A 382 -9.89 18.57 10.97
N PHE A 383 -9.03 19.17 10.17
CA PHE A 383 -8.68 18.66 8.84
C PHE A 383 -7.38 17.87 8.92
N TYR A 384 -7.42 16.60 8.53
CA TYR A 384 -6.29 15.69 8.56
C TYR A 384 -6.04 15.13 7.16
N ILE A 385 -4.93 15.54 6.55
CA ILE A 385 -4.62 15.16 5.17
C ILE A 385 -3.97 13.78 5.07
N HIS A 386 -4.28 13.07 3.99
CA HIS A 386 -3.71 11.75 3.72
C HIS A 386 -2.17 11.82 3.55
N PRO A 387 -1.40 10.80 4.04
CA PRO A 387 0.07 10.78 3.97
C PRO A 387 0.68 11.05 2.59
N LYS A 388 0.04 10.56 1.54
CA LYS A 388 0.50 10.75 0.15
C LYS A 388 0.42 12.20 -0.35
N LEU A 389 -0.37 13.03 0.31
CA LEU A 389 -0.48 14.46 0.02
C LEU A 389 0.29 15.32 1.04
N LYS A 390 1.20 14.71 1.82
CA LYS A 390 1.97 15.40 2.86
C LYS A 390 2.74 16.61 2.31
N GLU A 391 3.26 16.52 1.10
CA GLU A 391 4.03 17.60 0.46
C GLU A 391 3.16 18.83 0.18
N PHE A 392 1.87 18.64 -0.08
CA PHE A 392 0.90 19.72 -0.33
C PHE A 392 0.26 20.29 0.93
N MET A 393 0.59 19.75 2.12
CA MET A 393 0.00 20.25 3.38
C MET A 393 0.26 21.75 3.60
N LYS A 394 1.42 22.24 3.18
CA LYS A 394 1.80 23.66 3.27
C LYS A 394 0.91 24.59 2.42
N SER A 395 0.24 24.06 1.40
CA SER A 395 -0.66 24.83 0.53
C SER A 395 -2.03 25.06 1.17
N PHE A 396 -2.46 24.16 2.08
CA PHE A 396 -3.69 24.37 2.83
C PHE A 396 -3.49 25.39 3.97
N HIS A 397 -4.41 26.34 4.07
CA HIS A 397 -4.41 27.34 5.14
C HIS A 397 -5.83 27.72 5.53
N SER A 398 -6.02 28.18 6.74
CA SER A 398 -7.28 28.75 7.21
C SER A 398 -6.98 29.92 8.14
N GLU A 399 -7.68 31.01 7.96
CA GLU A 399 -7.65 32.17 8.85
C GLU A 399 -8.56 32.00 10.06
N SER A 400 -9.47 31.04 10.00
CA SER A 400 -10.42 30.80 11.06
C SER A 400 -9.81 29.93 12.19
N PRO A 401 -9.86 30.39 13.45
CA PRO A 401 -9.42 29.57 14.60
C PRO A 401 -10.31 28.35 14.86
N LEU A 402 -11.45 28.26 14.17
CA LEU A 402 -12.36 27.12 14.24
C LEU A 402 -11.91 25.94 13.38
N ILE A 403 -10.94 26.15 12.48
CA ILE A 403 -10.41 25.11 11.59
C ILE A 403 -8.96 24.84 11.93
N GLN A 404 -8.70 23.63 12.41
CA GLN A 404 -7.36 23.16 12.75
C GLN A 404 -6.85 22.22 11.66
N LEU A 405 -5.72 22.57 11.05
CA LEU A 405 -5.03 21.73 10.08
C LEU A 405 -3.98 20.88 10.78
N ILE A 406 -4.10 19.56 10.73
CA ILE A 406 -3.16 18.63 11.38
C ILE A 406 -2.35 17.90 10.30
N PRO A 407 -1.02 18.12 10.23
CA PRO A 407 -0.14 17.36 9.36
C PRO A 407 -0.10 15.87 9.72
N PHE A 408 0.07 15.02 8.72
CA PHE A 408 0.23 13.58 8.95
C PHE A 408 1.37 13.27 9.91
N GLY A 409 1.08 12.44 10.92
CA GLY A 409 2.06 11.99 11.92
C GLY A 409 2.22 12.90 13.13
N GLN A 410 1.58 14.06 13.16
CA GLN A 410 1.58 14.94 14.33
C GLN A 410 0.71 14.41 15.47
N CYS A 411 -0.35 13.70 15.13
CA CYS A 411 -1.25 13.05 16.09
C CYS A 411 -1.56 11.62 15.62
N PRO A 412 -1.64 10.64 16.53
CA PRO A 412 -2.12 9.30 16.19
C PRO A 412 -3.54 9.34 15.65
N LEU A 413 -3.80 8.69 14.51
CA LEU A 413 -5.10 8.74 13.85
C LEU A 413 -6.23 8.19 14.73
N ASN A 414 -5.98 7.13 15.50
CA ASN A 414 -6.98 6.57 16.41
C ASN A 414 -7.45 7.57 17.49
N HIS A 415 -6.59 8.52 17.92
CA HIS A 415 -6.99 9.58 18.84
C HIS A 415 -7.98 10.53 18.17
N LEU A 416 -7.71 10.94 16.94
CA LEU A 416 -8.63 11.80 16.17
C LEU A 416 -9.99 11.12 15.96
N ILE A 417 -10.00 9.81 15.66
CA ILE A 417 -11.21 9.00 15.51
C ILE A 417 -11.99 8.91 16.83
N MET A 418 -11.30 8.63 17.95
CA MET A 418 -11.94 8.54 19.26
C MET A 418 -12.47 9.88 19.75
N GLU A 419 -11.78 10.98 19.45
CA GLU A 419 -12.15 12.32 19.94
C GLU A 419 -13.14 13.05 19.06
N CYS A 420 -13.31 12.68 17.78
CA CYS A 420 -14.29 13.36 16.92
C CYS A 420 -15.73 13.02 17.33
N SER A 421 -16.64 13.96 17.09
CA SER A 421 -18.08 13.76 17.23
C SER A 421 -18.72 13.27 15.94
N MET A 422 -18.09 13.56 14.79
CA MET A 422 -18.55 13.19 13.46
C MET A 422 -17.37 13.18 12.49
N LEU A 423 -17.47 12.37 11.43
CA LEU A 423 -16.53 12.34 10.33
C LEU A 423 -17.15 12.91 9.04
N ILE A 424 -16.41 13.76 8.37
CA ILE A 424 -16.63 14.12 6.97
C ILE A 424 -15.49 13.48 6.17
N THR A 425 -15.82 12.60 5.26
CA THR A 425 -14.85 11.91 4.40
C THR A 425 -15.44 11.73 2.99
N ASP A 426 -14.78 10.99 2.15
CA ASP A 426 -15.23 10.71 0.79
C ASP A 426 -15.23 9.20 0.48
N TYR A 427 -14.03 8.60 0.35
CA TYR A 427 -13.83 7.17 0.02
C TYR A 427 -12.85 6.49 1.00
N SER A 428 -12.57 7.11 2.13
CA SER A 428 -11.61 6.59 3.10
C SER A 428 -12.21 5.50 3.97
N SER A 429 -11.49 4.39 4.11
CA SER A 429 -11.89 3.31 5.02
C SER A 429 -11.92 3.71 6.50
N VAL A 430 -11.43 4.89 6.87
CA VAL A 430 -11.56 5.41 8.25
C VAL A 430 -13.02 5.62 8.67
N CYS A 431 -13.93 5.76 7.71
CA CYS A 431 -15.37 5.86 8.00
C CYS A 431 -15.88 4.65 8.80
N TRP A 432 -15.32 3.47 8.56
CA TRP A 432 -15.68 2.25 9.29
C TRP A 432 -15.29 2.31 10.76
N ASP A 433 -14.13 2.90 11.08
CA ASP A 433 -13.67 3.06 12.46
C ASP A 433 -14.56 4.05 13.24
N VAL A 434 -14.97 5.14 12.58
CA VAL A 434 -15.88 6.14 13.17
C VAL A 434 -17.29 5.57 13.33
N TYR A 435 -17.79 4.86 12.32
CA TYR A 435 -19.09 4.21 12.36
C TYR A 435 -19.15 3.05 13.38
N TYR A 436 -18.01 2.36 13.60
CA TYR A 436 -17.88 1.37 14.69
C TYR A 436 -18.14 1.98 16.07
N LEU A 437 -17.74 3.26 16.26
CA LEU A 437 -17.98 4.04 17.49
C LEU A 437 -19.38 4.67 17.58
N GLU A 438 -20.30 4.33 16.68
CA GLU A 438 -21.67 4.88 16.63
C GLU A 438 -21.74 6.38 16.34
N LYS A 439 -20.71 6.91 15.68
CA LYS A 439 -20.64 8.32 15.31
C LYS A 439 -21.08 8.55 13.86
N PRO A 440 -21.74 9.67 13.58
CA PRO A 440 -22.18 9.99 12.22
C PRO A 440 -21.04 10.12 11.23
N VAL A 441 -21.30 9.72 9.99
CA VAL A 441 -20.41 9.90 8.86
C VAL A 441 -21.14 10.68 7.75
N ILE A 442 -20.45 11.64 7.15
CA ILE A 442 -20.87 12.30 5.92
C ILE A 442 -19.86 11.93 4.83
N PHE A 443 -20.36 11.48 3.69
CA PHE A 443 -19.58 11.18 2.50
C PHE A 443 -19.65 12.35 1.52
N TYR A 444 -18.60 13.20 1.51
CA TYR A 444 -18.50 14.35 0.62
C TYR A 444 -17.78 13.95 -0.67
N GLN A 445 -18.55 13.53 -1.67
CA GLN A 445 -18.09 12.88 -2.91
C GLN A 445 -18.31 13.80 -4.14
N PHE A 446 -17.74 15.00 -4.12
CA PHE A 446 -17.89 16.02 -5.17
C PHE A 446 -17.31 15.61 -6.53
N ASP A 447 -16.44 14.61 -6.57
CA ASP A 447 -15.77 14.09 -7.77
C ASP A 447 -16.10 12.60 -8.03
N SER A 448 -17.31 12.16 -7.65
CA SER A 448 -17.73 10.75 -7.68
C SER A 448 -17.54 10.07 -9.04
N ASP A 449 -17.88 10.74 -10.14
CA ASP A 449 -17.80 10.17 -11.48
C ASP A 449 -16.35 9.86 -11.89
N LEU A 450 -15.43 10.79 -11.58
CA LEU A 450 -14.01 10.60 -11.86
C LEU A 450 -13.41 9.52 -10.96
N TYR A 451 -13.82 9.50 -9.68
CA TYR A 451 -13.32 8.50 -8.73
C TYR A 451 -13.77 7.10 -9.10
N GLU A 452 -15.05 6.89 -9.42
CA GLU A 452 -15.59 5.59 -9.82
C GLU A 452 -14.91 5.08 -11.10
N LYS A 453 -14.75 5.94 -12.10
CA LYS A 453 -14.05 5.61 -13.35
C LYS A 453 -12.59 5.20 -13.13
N THR A 454 -11.93 5.77 -12.12
CA THR A 454 -10.49 5.57 -11.89
C THR A 454 -10.21 4.42 -10.93
N ASN A 455 -10.98 4.30 -9.85
CA ASN A 455 -10.72 3.37 -8.75
C ASN A 455 -11.79 2.27 -8.64
N GLY A 456 -13.05 2.58 -8.94
CA GLY A 456 -14.20 1.71 -8.70
C GLY A 456 -14.47 1.42 -7.22
N SER A 457 -15.62 0.84 -6.95
CA SER A 457 -16.07 0.42 -5.63
C SER A 457 -16.63 -1.00 -5.65
N TYR A 458 -16.84 -1.60 -4.48
CA TYR A 458 -17.58 -2.86 -4.31
C TYR A 458 -19.00 -2.60 -3.83
N MET A 459 -19.24 -1.44 -3.20
CA MET A 459 -20.54 -0.99 -2.71
C MET A 459 -21.18 -0.07 -3.73
N ASP A 460 -22.51 -0.06 -3.76
CA ASP A 460 -23.26 1.00 -4.44
C ASP A 460 -23.17 2.30 -3.63
N MET A 461 -22.46 3.29 -4.21
CA MET A 461 -22.23 4.58 -3.55
C MET A 461 -23.51 5.42 -3.41
N GLU A 462 -24.63 5.03 -4.01
CA GLU A 462 -25.90 5.72 -3.86
C GLU A 462 -26.78 5.12 -2.77
N HIS A 463 -26.72 3.81 -2.61
CA HIS A 463 -27.69 3.06 -1.79
C HIS A 463 -27.08 2.39 -0.56
N ASP A 464 -25.79 2.01 -0.59
CA ASP A 464 -25.18 1.18 0.45
C ASP A 464 -24.38 1.99 1.49
N LEU A 465 -24.26 3.32 1.33
CA LEU A 465 -23.52 4.14 2.27
C LEU A 465 -24.24 4.25 3.62
N PHE A 466 -23.49 4.09 4.68
CA PHE A 466 -23.95 4.18 6.07
C PHE A 466 -23.80 5.59 6.66
N GLY A 467 -23.94 6.61 5.84
CA GLY A 467 -23.89 8.01 6.18
C GLY A 467 -24.47 8.88 5.06
N ASP A 468 -24.67 10.17 5.30
CA ASP A 468 -25.23 11.06 4.31
C ASP A 468 -24.24 11.30 3.16
N ARG A 469 -24.69 11.06 1.93
CA ARG A 469 -23.92 11.36 0.71
C ARG A 469 -24.17 12.79 0.27
N CYS A 470 -23.13 13.55 0.10
CA CYS A 470 -23.15 14.93 -0.39
C CYS A 470 -22.21 15.07 -1.60
N ILE A 471 -22.71 15.57 -2.71
CA ILE A 471 -21.94 15.84 -3.92
C ILE A 471 -21.69 17.33 -4.15
N ARG A 472 -22.38 18.19 -3.39
CA ARG A 472 -22.25 19.66 -3.43
C ARG A 472 -22.06 20.21 -2.02
N GLU A 473 -21.43 21.38 -1.94
CA GLU A 473 -21.12 22.04 -0.68
C GLU A 473 -22.38 22.44 0.11
N ASP A 474 -23.44 22.89 -0.56
CA ASP A 474 -24.71 23.23 0.08
C ASP A 474 -25.35 22.02 0.78
N GLN A 475 -25.27 20.83 0.16
CA GLN A 475 -25.73 19.58 0.76
C GLN A 475 -24.90 19.23 2.00
N LEU A 476 -23.58 19.38 1.93
CA LEU A 476 -22.67 19.13 3.05
C LEU A 476 -23.01 20.04 4.24
N ILE A 477 -23.18 21.36 4.00
CA ILE A 477 -23.49 22.31 5.06
C ILE A 477 -24.85 22.00 5.73
N ASN A 478 -25.85 21.64 4.93
CA ASN A 478 -27.15 21.23 5.43
C ASN A 478 -27.04 19.96 6.29
N ALA A 479 -26.32 18.94 5.83
CA ALA A 479 -26.10 17.73 6.60
C ALA A 479 -25.35 17.99 7.92
N VAL A 480 -24.32 18.84 7.90
CA VAL A 480 -23.61 19.28 9.12
C VAL A 480 -24.57 19.97 10.09
N ARG A 481 -25.44 20.86 9.57
CA ARG A 481 -26.45 21.53 10.40
C ARG A 481 -27.41 20.56 11.05
N ASP A 482 -27.91 19.57 10.31
CA ASP A 482 -28.82 18.55 10.83
C ASP A 482 -28.16 17.75 11.96
N TYR A 483 -26.90 17.33 11.80
CA TYR A 483 -26.17 16.60 12.85
C TYR A 483 -25.87 17.47 14.08
N ILE A 484 -25.55 18.74 13.89
CA ILE A 484 -25.38 19.67 15.02
C ILE A 484 -26.70 19.83 15.79
N GLN A 485 -27.84 19.98 15.08
CA GLN A 485 -29.16 20.09 15.72
C GLN A 485 -29.60 18.84 16.46
N SER A 486 -29.14 17.67 16.02
CA SER A 486 -29.40 16.40 16.69
C SER A 486 -28.32 16.02 17.72
N ASP A 487 -27.46 16.95 18.15
CA ASP A 487 -26.32 16.71 19.03
C ASP A 487 -25.42 15.56 18.53
N PHE A 488 -25.19 15.50 17.24
CA PHE A 488 -24.37 14.48 16.55
C PHE A 488 -24.88 13.05 16.73
N HIS A 489 -26.18 12.88 16.95
CA HIS A 489 -26.78 11.55 16.96
C HIS A 489 -26.89 11.00 15.54
N GLU A 490 -26.54 9.74 15.41
CA GLU A 490 -26.65 9.03 14.16
C GLU A 490 -28.13 8.85 13.74
N LYS A 491 -28.42 8.97 12.45
CA LYS A 491 -29.77 8.77 11.89
C LYS A 491 -30.18 7.30 11.99
N GLU A 492 -31.43 7.00 12.39
CA GLU A 492 -31.95 5.66 12.61
C GLU A 492 -31.76 4.70 11.42
N LYS A 493 -31.84 5.20 10.19
CA LYS A 493 -31.60 4.39 8.99
C LYS A 493 -30.17 3.81 8.96
N TYR A 494 -29.16 4.59 9.35
CA TYR A 494 -27.77 4.14 9.39
C TYR A 494 -27.50 3.23 10.60
N LYS A 495 -28.07 3.55 11.73
CA LYS A 495 -27.98 2.71 12.93
C LYS A 495 -28.48 1.27 12.69
N LYS A 496 -29.52 1.10 11.87
CA LYS A 496 -30.04 -0.21 11.49
C LYS A 496 -29.08 -1.02 10.62
N MET A 497 -28.30 -0.37 9.74
CA MET A 497 -27.35 -1.04 8.86
C MET A 497 -26.15 -1.64 9.62
N ARG A 498 -25.83 -1.12 10.80
CA ARG A 498 -24.60 -1.48 11.55
C ARG A 498 -24.50 -2.97 11.86
N LYS A 499 -25.59 -3.65 12.19
CA LYS A 499 -25.61 -5.08 12.51
C LYS A 499 -25.25 -5.99 11.34
N ASP A 500 -25.46 -5.51 10.11
CA ASP A 500 -25.13 -6.26 8.89
C ASP A 500 -23.69 -5.97 8.44
N LEU A 501 -23.12 -4.84 8.89
CA LEU A 501 -21.79 -4.36 8.52
C LEU A 501 -20.70 -4.71 9.54
N PHE A 502 -21.06 -5.10 10.78
CA PHE A 502 -20.13 -5.55 11.81
C PHE A 502 -20.62 -6.84 12.46
N ALA A 503 -19.83 -7.92 12.32
CA ALA A 503 -20.17 -9.18 12.99
C ALA A 503 -19.97 -9.11 14.51
N PHE A 504 -18.98 -8.31 14.95
CA PHE A 504 -18.61 -8.21 16.37
C PHE A 504 -18.32 -6.78 16.78
N ARG A 505 -18.74 -6.43 18.00
CA ARG A 505 -18.52 -5.12 18.64
C ARG A 505 -18.20 -5.27 20.14
N ASP A 506 -17.53 -6.34 20.50
CA ASP A 506 -17.29 -6.78 21.87
C ASP A 506 -15.81 -6.68 22.31
N HIS A 507 -14.98 -5.97 21.52
CA HIS A 507 -13.55 -5.76 21.77
C HIS A 507 -12.73 -7.06 21.96
N ASN A 508 -13.14 -8.15 21.27
CA ASN A 508 -12.46 -9.45 21.31
C ASN A 508 -11.93 -9.89 19.95
N ASN A 509 -11.68 -8.95 19.04
CA ASN A 509 -11.23 -9.27 17.68
C ASN A 509 -9.83 -9.88 17.67
N CYS A 510 -8.89 -9.36 18.46
CA CYS A 510 -7.54 -9.93 18.60
C CYS A 510 -7.59 -11.38 19.09
N ARG A 511 -8.48 -11.70 20.00
CA ARG A 511 -8.68 -13.07 20.49
C ARG A 511 -9.15 -13.99 19.35
N ARG A 512 -10.16 -13.57 18.58
CA ARG A 512 -10.66 -14.35 17.42
C ARG A 512 -9.59 -14.58 16.37
N ILE A 513 -8.78 -13.56 16.08
CA ILE A 513 -7.63 -13.66 15.16
C ILE A 513 -6.65 -14.73 15.67
N TYR A 514 -6.27 -14.65 16.94
CA TYR A 514 -5.36 -15.60 17.56
C TYR A 514 -5.90 -17.04 17.52
N ASP A 515 -7.13 -17.25 17.96
CA ASP A 515 -7.79 -18.54 18.00
C ASP A 515 -7.93 -19.17 16.60
N PHE A 516 -8.27 -18.36 15.60
CA PHE A 516 -8.31 -18.81 14.20
C PHE A 516 -6.94 -19.29 13.72
N ILE A 517 -5.88 -18.51 13.98
CA ILE A 517 -4.52 -18.88 13.56
C ILE A 517 -4.09 -20.19 14.25
N ILE A 518 -4.32 -20.34 15.56
CA ILE A 518 -3.94 -21.55 16.29
C ILE A 518 -4.73 -22.78 15.80
N LYS A 519 -6.01 -22.63 15.49
CA LYS A 519 -6.86 -23.74 15.01
C LYS A 519 -6.44 -24.25 13.63
N ASN A 520 -5.92 -23.39 12.78
CA ASN A 520 -5.61 -23.69 11.36
C ASN A 520 -4.11 -23.95 11.12
N ARG A 521 -3.30 -24.04 12.17
CA ARG A 521 -1.84 -24.27 12.13
C ARG A 521 -1.38 -25.25 13.22
#